data_2d302f6639b3c496212eafeb35c39933
#
_entry.id   2d302f6639b3c496212eafeb35c39933
#
_cell.length_a   1.000
_cell.length_b   1.000
_cell.length_c   1.000
_cell.angle_alpha   90.00
_cell.angle_beta   90.00
_cell.angle_gamma   90.00
#
_symmetry.space_group_name_H-M   'P 1'
#
loop_
_entity.id
_entity.type
_entity.pdbx_description
1 polymer ?
#
loop_
_entity_poly.entity_id
_entity_poly.type
_entity_poly.pdbx_seq_one_letter_code
_entity_poly.pdbx_strand_id
1 'polypeptide(L)'
;MPAVIVLGAQWGDEGKGKATDQLGQHTDLVVKFNGGNNAGHTVVIDGEKYALHLLPAGILSEGVTPIIGNGVVVDLDVLFEELAEISERGVDCSRLRISSNAHII
;
A
#
# COMPACT_ATOMS: atom_id res chain seq x y z
N MET A 1 22.09 -1.39 -2.99
CA MET A 1 20.88 -1.29 -2.16
C MET A 1 20.06 -2.55 -2.29
N PRO A 2 19.82 -3.26 -1.21
CA PRO A 2 19.06 -4.49 -1.31
C PRO A 2 17.58 -4.22 -1.59
N ALA A 3 16.96 -5.13 -2.32
CA ALA A 3 15.52 -5.16 -2.51
C ALA A 3 14.95 -6.40 -1.83
N VAL A 4 13.78 -6.26 -1.20
CA VAL A 4 13.07 -7.35 -0.55
C VAL A 4 11.70 -7.50 -1.20
N ILE A 5 11.35 -8.71 -1.62
CA ILE A 5 10.06 -9.02 -2.21
C ILE A 5 9.29 -9.91 -1.23
N VAL A 6 8.09 -9.48 -0.86
CA VAL A 6 7.20 -10.24 0.03
C VAL A 6 6.11 -10.89 -0.80
N LEU A 7 6.07 -12.21 -0.80
CA LEU A 7 5.08 -13.00 -1.53
C LEU A 7 4.34 -13.92 -0.57
N GLY A 8 3.05 -14.13 -0.84
CA GLY A 8 2.25 -15.13 -0.16
C GLY A 8 2.26 -16.44 -0.92
N ALA A 9 2.54 -17.54 -0.22
CA ALA A 9 2.58 -18.88 -0.81
C ALA A 9 1.32 -19.70 -0.49
N GLN A 10 0.37 -19.16 0.27
CA GLN A 10 -0.87 -19.81 0.68
C GLN A 10 -2.07 -18.90 0.43
N TRP A 11 -3.18 -19.15 1.11
CA TRP A 11 -4.50 -18.63 0.78
C TRP A 11 -4.84 -17.25 1.37
N GLY A 12 -3.86 -16.41 1.59
CA GLY A 12 -4.10 -15.02 1.96
C GLY A 12 -4.02 -14.70 3.46
N ASP A 13 -3.74 -15.68 4.30
CA ASP A 13 -3.66 -15.52 5.75
C ASP A 13 -2.25 -15.71 6.32
N GLU A 14 -1.23 -15.59 5.49
CA GLU A 14 0.16 -15.81 5.88
C GLU A 14 0.82 -14.62 6.60
N GLY A 15 0.09 -13.53 6.82
CA GLY A 15 0.63 -12.36 7.53
C GLY A 15 1.53 -11.47 6.67
N LYS A 16 1.42 -11.58 5.35
CA LYS A 16 2.23 -10.81 4.39
C LYS A 16 2.11 -9.30 4.58
N GLY A 17 0.90 -8.79 4.80
CA GLY A 17 0.68 -7.37 5.05
C GLY A 17 1.43 -6.87 6.28
N LYS A 18 1.36 -7.64 7.37
CA LYS A 18 2.05 -7.31 8.62
C LYS A 18 3.56 -7.29 8.44
N ALA A 19 4.11 -8.27 7.71
CA ALA A 19 5.54 -8.31 7.42
C ALA A 19 5.95 -7.09 6.57
N THR A 20 5.15 -6.72 5.59
CA THR A 20 5.40 -5.55 4.73
C THR A 20 5.39 -4.26 5.54
N ASP A 21 4.46 -4.11 6.48
CA ASP A 21 4.39 -2.93 7.33
C ASP A 21 5.65 -2.77 8.18
N GLN A 22 6.14 -3.86 8.75
CA GLN A 22 7.35 -3.84 9.57
C GLN A 22 8.60 -3.52 8.74
N LEU A 23 8.74 -4.15 7.58
CA LEU A 23 9.88 -3.92 6.69
C LEU A 23 9.83 -2.52 6.07
N GLY A 24 8.64 -2.03 5.74
CA GLY A 24 8.45 -0.73 5.11
C GLY A 24 9.00 0.42 5.93
N GLN A 25 8.99 0.31 7.26
CA GLN A 25 9.50 1.34 8.15
C GLN A 25 11.01 1.56 8.01
N HIS A 26 11.73 0.63 7.40
CA HIS A 26 13.18 0.67 7.25
C HIS A 26 13.62 0.79 5.79
N THR A 27 12.71 1.19 4.89
CA THR A 27 12.99 1.27 3.45
C THR A 27 12.70 2.68 2.94
N ASP A 28 13.24 3.00 1.77
CA ASP A 28 12.96 4.26 1.09
C ASP A 28 11.73 4.17 0.21
N LEU A 29 11.48 3.01 -0.38
CA LEU A 29 10.38 2.78 -1.32
C LEU A 29 9.61 1.52 -0.92
N VAL A 30 8.29 1.59 -1.01
CA VAL A 30 7.43 0.41 -0.92
C VAL A 30 6.57 0.35 -2.16
N VAL A 31 6.66 -0.74 -2.92
CA VAL A 31 5.97 -0.92 -4.19
C VAL A 31 4.94 -2.02 -4.08
N LYS A 32 3.68 -1.69 -4.35
CA LYS A 32 2.66 -2.69 -4.63
C LYS A 32 2.73 -2.98 -6.12
N PHE A 33 3.15 -4.19 -6.49
CA PHE A 33 3.48 -4.48 -7.88
C PHE A 33 2.41 -5.26 -8.63
N ASN A 34 1.39 -5.79 -7.96
CA ASN A 34 0.33 -6.56 -8.60
C ASN A 34 -0.99 -6.48 -7.82
N GLY A 35 -2.04 -7.07 -8.39
CA GLY A 35 -3.34 -7.14 -7.77
C GLY A 35 -4.18 -5.90 -8.01
N GLY A 36 -5.13 -5.66 -7.13
CA GLY A 36 -6.04 -4.52 -7.21
C GLY A 36 -6.65 -4.27 -5.83
N ASN A 37 -7.94 -3.92 -5.82
CA ASN A 37 -8.68 -3.70 -4.57
C ASN A 37 -9.42 -4.95 -4.06
N ASN A 38 -9.11 -6.11 -4.63
CA ASN A 38 -9.78 -7.38 -4.31
C ASN A 38 -9.45 -7.93 -2.92
N ALA A 39 -8.34 -7.49 -2.33
CA ALA A 39 -7.96 -7.88 -0.99
C ALA A 39 -7.42 -6.65 -0.26
N GLY A 40 -7.66 -6.60 1.02
CA GLY A 40 -7.16 -5.51 1.84
C GLY A 40 -6.33 -6.03 2.99
N HIS A 41 -5.63 -5.13 3.65
CA HIS A 41 -4.97 -5.43 4.90
C HIS A 41 -5.20 -4.29 5.89
N THR A 42 -5.12 -4.61 7.17
CA THR A 42 -5.28 -3.64 8.24
C THR A 42 -3.94 -3.37 8.89
N VAL A 43 -3.60 -2.09 8.99
CA VAL A 43 -2.40 -1.61 9.67
C VAL A 43 -2.83 -0.93 10.95
N VAL A 44 -2.15 -1.19 12.05
CA VAL A 44 -2.39 -0.53 13.32
C VAL A 44 -1.20 0.36 13.66
N ILE A 45 -1.45 1.65 13.80
CA ILE A 45 -0.44 2.64 14.18
C ILE A 45 -0.99 3.49 15.31
N ASP A 46 -0.28 3.53 16.42
CA ASP A 46 -0.65 4.29 17.63
C ASP A 46 -2.09 3.98 18.09
N GLY A 47 -2.48 2.70 18.01
CA GLY A 47 -3.79 2.24 18.40
C GLY A 47 -4.90 2.48 17.38
N GLU A 48 -4.61 3.16 16.29
CA GLU A 48 -5.58 3.41 15.22
C GLU A 48 -5.44 2.37 14.12
N LYS A 49 -6.58 1.89 13.61
CA LYS A 49 -6.63 0.92 12.52
C LYS A 49 -6.87 1.62 11.19
N TYR A 50 -6.07 1.26 10.21
CA TYR A 50 -6.19 1.73 8.83
C TYR A 50 -6.41 0.53 7.91
N ALA A 51 -7.52 0.52 7.18
CA ALA A 51 -7.79 -0.52 6.20
C ALA A 51 -7.33 -0.04 4.82
N LEU A 52 -6.40 -0.76 4.21
CA LEU A 52 -5.83 -0.42 2.92
C LEU A 52 -6.20 -1.49 1.88
N HIS A 53 -6.63 -1.07 0.71
CA HIS A 53 -6.95 -1.96 -0.41
C HIS A 53 -6.06 -1.70 -1.62
N LEU A 54 -6.02 -0.49 -2.14
CA LEU A 54 -5.16 -0.11 -3.26
C LEU A 54 -3.86 0.54 -2.80
N LEU A 55 -3.89 1.28 -1.71
CA LEU A 55 -2.72 2.01 -1.26
C LEU A 55 -1.64 1.07 -0.73
N PRO A 56 -0.37 1.30 -1.12
CA PRO A 56 0.75 0.52 -0.56
C PRO A 56 0.92 0.74 0.93
N ALA A 57 1.48 -0.25 1.60
CA ALA A 57 1.73 -0.21 3.04
C ALA A 57 2.56 1.01 3.46
N GLY A 58 3.47 1.45 2.63
CA GLY A 58 4.35 2.58 2.93
C GLY A 58 3.65 3.93 3.03
N ILE A 59 2.38 4.03 2.65
CA ILE A 59 1.63 5.31 2.69
C ILE A 59 1.56 5.91 4.10
N LEU A 60 1.58 5.06 5.12
CA LEU A 60 1.46 5.47 6.52
C LEU A 60 2.79 5.79 7.18
N SER A 61 3.90 5.54 6.51
CA SER A 61 5.25 5.71 7.07
C SER A 61 5.89 6.98 6.53
N GLU A 62 6.39 7.83 7.43
CA GLU A 62 7.15 9.00 7.04
C GLU A 62 8.49 8.58 6.43
N GLY A 63 8.95 9.34 5.43
CA GLY A 63 10.21 9.07 4.77
C GLY A 63 10.17 7.97 3.73
N VAL A 64 9.04 7.30 3.58
CA VAL A 64 8.85 6.23 2.60
C VAL A 64 8.04 6.76 1.42
N THR A 65 8.47 6.44 0.20
CA THR A 65 7.71 6.75 -1.01
C THR A 65 6.88 5.52 -1.40
N PRO A 66 5.55 5.58 -1.28
CA PRO A 66 4.69 4.49 -1.71
C PRO A 66 4.44 4.56 -3.20
N ILE A 67 4.48 3.39 -3.86
CA ILE A 67 4.35 3.30 -5.32
C ILE A 67 3.32 2.23 -5.67
N ILE A 68 2.38 2.58 -6.53
CA ILE A 68 1.50 1.62 -7.20
C ILE A 68 2.15 1.28 -8.53
N GLY A 69 2.60 0.04 -8.67
CA GLY A 69 3.35 -0.41 -9.83
C GLY A 69 2.46 -0.78 -11.02
N ASN A 70 3.10 -1.14 -12.13
CA ASN A 70 2.44 -1.38 -13.40
C ASN A 70 1.58 -2.66 -13.45
N GLY A 71 1.79 -3.59 -12.51
CA GLY A 71 0.97 -4.81 -12.43
C GLY A 71 -0.31 -4.67 -11.62
N VAL A 72 -0.61 -3.47 -11.13
CA VAL A 72 -1.80 -3.21 -10.33
C VAL A 72 -2.96 -2.78 -11.21
N VAL A 73 -4.15 -3.31 -10.91
CA VAL A 73 -5.40 -2.86 -11.52
C VAL A 73 -6.02 -1.83 -10.60
N VAL A 74 -6.15 -0.60 -11.07
CA VAL A 74 -6.59 0.55 -10.28
C VAL A 74 -8.04 0.90 -10.60
N ASP A 75 -8.89 0.76 -9.59
CA ASP A 75 -10.24 1.32 -9.59
C ASP A 75 -10.15 2.74 -9.04
N LEU A 76 -10.39 3.74 -9.88
CA LEU A 76 -10.22 5.13 -9.49
C LEU A 76 -11.17 5.56 -8.38
N ASP A 77 -12.39 5.05 -8.37
CA ASP A 77 -13.34 5.40 -7.31
C ASP A 77 -12.85 4.90 -5.96
N VAL A 78 -12.39 3.66 -5.91
CA VAL A 78 -11.82 3.08 -4.68
C VAL A 78 -10.56 3.82 -4.27
N LEU A 79 -9.70 4.16 -5.21
CA LEU A 79 -8.46 4.88 -4.92
C LEU A 79 -8.75 6.24 -4.27
N PHE A 80 -9.66 7.01 -4.86
CA PHE A 80 -9.97 8.34 -4.33
C PHE A 80 -10.70 8.29 -3.00
N GLU A 81 -11.58 7.33 -2.79
CA GLU A 81 -12.22 7.11 -1.49
C GLU A 81 -11.18 6.78 -0.41
N GLU A 82 -10.26 5.90 -0.71
CA GLU A 82 -9.21 5.49 0.21
C GLU A 82 -8.26 6.64 0.54
N LEU A 83 -7.86 7.41 -0.47
CA LEU A 83 -7.04 8.61 -0.27
C LEU A 83 -7.74 9.66 0.59
N ALA A 84 -9.03 9.91 0.33
CA ALA A 84 -9.79 10.88 1.10
C ALA A 84 -9.90 10.46 2.56
N GLU A 85 -10.22 9.21 2.83
CA GLU A 85 -10.34 8.68 4.19
C GLU A 85 -9.04 8.83 4.96
N ILE A 86 -7.93 8.47 4.37
CA ILE A 86 -6.63 8.52 5.03
C ILE A 86 -6.17 9.97 5.20
N SER A 87 -6.41 10.83 4.22
CA SER A 87 -6.05 12.25 4.32
C SER A 87 -6.83 12.94 5.44
N GLU A 88 -8.11 12.61 5.63
CA GLU A 88 -8.92 13.14 6.73
C GLU A 88 -8.38 12.74 8.09
N ARG A 89 -7.66 11.63 8.17
CA ARG A 89 -7.03 11.15 9.40
C ARG A 89 -5.63 11.72 9.62
N GLY A 90 -5.21 12.67 8.79
CA GLY A 90 -3.95 13.39 8.96
C GLY A 90 -2.74 12.77 8.27
N VAL A 91 -2.94 11.76 7.44
CA VAL A 91 -1.84 11.13 6.69
C VAL A 91 -1.55 11.93 5.43
N ASP A 92 -0.27 12.23 5.21
CA ASP A 92 0.18 12.92 4.00
C ASP A 92 0.33 11.91 2.86
N CYS A 93 -0.50 12.04 1.83
CA CYS A 93 -0.49 11.18 0.64
C CYS A 93 0.26 11.80 -0.54
N SER A 94 0.95 12.92 -0.35
CA SER A 94 1.61 13.65 -1.45
C SER A 94 2.76 12.88 -2.09
N ARG A 95 3.33 11.91 -1.41
CA ARG A 95 4.44 11.10 -1.92
C ARG A 95 4.01 9.92 -2.77
N LEU A 96 2.72 9.60 -2.81
CA LEU A 96 2.23 8.48 -3.61
C LEU A 96 2.59 8.67 -5.09
N ARG A 97 3.12 7.63 -5.70
CA ARG A 97 3.41 7.58 -7.13
C ARG A 97 2.67 6.41 -7.74
N ILE A 98 2.15 6.61 -8.92
CA ILE A 98 1.41 5.59 -9.65
C ILE A 98 2.08 5.42 -10.99
N SER A 99 2.39 4.18 -11.36
CA SER A 99 2.97 3.88 -12.66
C SER A 99 2.05 4.35 -13.79
N SER A 100 2.62 4.98 -14.81
CA SER A 100 1.89 5.35 -16.01
C SER A 100 1.38 4.13 -16.79
N ASN A 101 1.92 2.94 -16.48
CA ASN A 101 1.52 1.68 -17.11
C ASN A 101 0.59 0.84 -16.23
N ALA A 102 0.10 1.37 -15.10
CA ALA A 102 -0.91 0.68 -14.30
C ALA A 102 -2.22 0.59 -15.09
N HIS A 103 -2.98 -0.46 -14.83
CA HIS A 103 -4.25 -0.70 -15.51
C HIS A 103 -5.38 0.03 -14.78
N ILE A 104 -6.08 0.89 -15.48
CA ILE A 104 -7.21 1.65 -14.93
C ILE A 104 -8.51 1.00 -15.37
N ILE A 105 -9.41 0.81 -14.44
CA ILE A 105 -10.74 0.28 -14.73
C ILE A 105 -11.82 1.26 -14.31
#